data_48c1128cf890a66b003fbe0f8104b19c
#
_entry.id   48c1128cf890a66b003fbe0f8104b19c
#
_cell.length_a   1.000
_cell.length_b   1.000
_cell.length_c   1.000
_cell.angle_alpha   90.00
_cell.angle_beta   90.00
_cell.angle_gamma   90.00
#
_symmetry.space_group_name_H-M   'P 1'
#
loop_
_entity.id
_entity.type
_entity.pdbx_description
1 polymer ?
#
loop_
_entity_poly.entity_id
_entity_poly.type
_entity_poly.pdbx_seq_one_letter_code
_entity_poly.pdbx_strand_id
1 'polypeptide(L)'
;MKLAGKTAIITGGGGGIGRAVSLRYAQEGARCVVADVQLSLAEAVVKEIKSVGGSALAISMDVTKQADIDQTIQAAVDAFGQVDILFNNAAIFEMAPLLESSRESYDRLFDINVKGMFFMMQAVAAHMVEKGIQGKIVNLSSQAGRRGEALVAHYCATKAAVYSYTQSAALAMAPYHININGIAPGV
;
A
#
# COMPACT_ATOMS: atom_id res chain seq x y z
N MET A 1 -20.55 -4.20 -9.98
CA MET A 1 -19.55 -3.63 -9.07
C MET A 1 -18.91 -4.75 -8.27
N LYS A 2 -17.64 -5.04 -8.52
CA LYS A 2 -16.92 -6.19 -7.92
C LYS A 2 -16.54 -5.96 -6.45
N LEU A 3 -16.46 -4.70 -6.01
CA LEU A 3 -16.03 -4.30 -4.68
C LEU A 3 -17.14 -3.60 -3.87
N ALA A 4 -18.40 -3.79 -4.25
CA ALA A 4 -19.54 -3.16 -3.58
C ALA A 4 -19.51 -3.43 -2.06
N GLY A 5 -19.56 -2.36 -1.27
CA GLY A 5 -19.55 -2.42 0.19
C GLY A 5 -18.21 -2.76 0.85
N LYS A 6 -17.13 -3.00 0.08
CA LYS A 6 -15.78 -3.25 0.60
C LYS A 6 -15.08 -1.95 0.97
N THR A 7 -14.33 -1.96 2.05
CA THR A 7 -13.46 -0.85 2.45
C THR A 7 -12.03 -1.16 2.06
N ALA A 8 -11.41 -0.26 1.31
CA ALA A 8 -10.05 -0.42 0.83
C ALA A 8 -9.15 0.73 1.31
N ILE A 9 -8.00 0.40 1.91
CA ILE A 9 -6.93 1.35 2.17
C ILE A 9 -5.93 1.28 1.02
N ILE A 10 -5.56 2.43 0.45
CA ILE A 10 -4.57 2.56 -0.62
C ILE A 10 -3.46 3.50 -0.12
N THR A 11 -2.25 2.97 0.11
CA THR A 11 -1.09 3.76 0.52
C THR A 11 -0.42 4.40 -0.68
N GLY A 12 0.06 5.65 -0.56
CA GLY A 12 0.53 6.43 -1.70
C GLY A 12 -0.59 6.63 -2.73
N GLY A 13 -1.83 6.78 -2.23
CA GLY A 13 -3.04 6.81 -3.04
C GLY A 13 -3.29 8.12 -3.79
N GLY A 14 -2.49 9.17 -3.49
CA GLY A 14 -2.65 10.50 -4.09
C GLY A 14 -2.07 10.65 -5.49
N GLY A 15 -1.21 9.72 -5.96
CA GLY A 15 -0.54 9.84 -7.24
C GLY A 15 -0.33 8.52 -7.98
N GLY A 16 0.11 8.60 -9.24
CA GLY A 16 0.55 7.47 -10.05
C GLY A 16 -0.39 6.27 -10.03
N ILE A 17 0.17 5.09 -9.76
CA ILE A 17 -0.58 3.82 -9.69
C ILE A 17 -1.59 3.86 -8.54
N GLY A 18 -1.23 4.41 -7.37
CA GLY A 18 -2.12 4.51 -6.22
C GLY A 18 -3.40 5.30 -6.52
N ARG A 19 -3.26 6.45 -7.21
CA ARG A 19 -4.43 7.23 -7.68
C ARG A 19 -5.31 6.43 -8.63
N ALA A 20 -4.69 5.76 -9.64
CA ALA A 20 -5.44 4.98 -10.60
C ALA A 20 -6.21 3.83 -9.93
N VAL A 21 -5.60 3.16 -8.94
CA VAL A 21 -6.24 2.11 -8.15
C VAL A 21 -7.36 2.68 -7.28
N SER A 22 -7.16 3.83 -6.63
CA SER A 22 -8.18 4.48 -5.80
C SER A 22 -9.44 4.79 -6.61
N LEU A 23 -9.27 5.38 -7.79
CA LEU A 23 -10.37 5.68 -8.70
C LEU A 23 -11.06 4.41 -9.19
N ARG A 24 -10.28 3.42 -9.61
CA ARG A 24 -10.85 2.16 -10.11
C ARG A 24 -11.60 1.39 -9.02
N TYR A 25 -11.07 1.32 -7.80
CA TYR A 25 -11.75 0.66 -6.69
C TYR A 25 -13.08 1.36 -6.36
N ALA A 26 -13.11 2.69 -6.36
CA ALA A 26 -14.33 3.46 -6.14
C ALA A 26 -15.37 3.19 -7.25
N GLN A 27 -14.97 3.12 -8.53
CA GLN A 27 -15.83 2.75 -9.66
C GLN A 27 -16.43 1.34 -9.51
N GLU A 28 -15.69 0.43 -8.84
CA GLU A 28 -16.17 -0.92 -8.52
C GLU A 28 -16.98 -0.98 -7.22
N GLY A 29 -17.30 0.17 -6.61
CA GLY A 29 -18.17 0.29 -5.45
C GLY A 29 -17.46 0.17 -4.10
N ALA A 30 -16.13 0.23 -4.05
CA ALA A 30 -15.41 0.27 -2.79
C ALA A 30 -15.52 1.64 -2.10
N ARG A 31 -15.48 1.62 -0.76
CA ARG A 31 -15.23 2.79 0.08
C ARG A 31 -13.72 2.93 0.23
N CYS A 32 -13.12 4.00 -0.32
CA CYS A 32 -11.68 4.13 -0.42
C CYS A 32 -11.11 5.02 0.68
N VAL A 33 -10.11 4.55 1.41
CA VAL A 33 -9.25 5.36 2.25
C VAL A 33 -7.99 5.64 1.46
N VAL A 34 -7.87 6.86 0.97
CA VAL A 34 -6.73 7.34 0.18
C VAL A 34 -5.72 7.92 1.15
N ALA A 35 -4.67 7.15 1.44
CA ALA A 35 -3.63 7.53 2.38
C ALA A 35 -2.37 7.96 1.64
N ASP A 36 -1.86 9.16 1.92
CA ASP A 36 -0.65 9.71 1.30
C ASP A 36 0.08 10.62 2.28
N VAL A 37 1.41 10.68 2.17
CA VAL A 37 2.21 11.62 2.99
C VAL A 37 1.87 13.08 2.63
N GLN A 38 1.47 13.34 1.40
CA GLN A 38 0.96 14.62 0.94
C GLN A 38 -0.58 14.63 0.96
N LEU A 39 -1.15 15.09 2.08
CA LEU A 39 -2.61 15.12 2.27
C LEU A 39 -3.36 15.76 1.11
N SER A 40 -2.83 16.85 0.55
CA SER A 40 -3.47 17.57 -0.57
C SER A 40 -3.66 16.72 -1.83
N LEU A 41 -2.74 15.78 -2.10
CA LEU A 41 -2.88 14.82 -3.20
C LEU A 41 -3.98 13.80 -2.92
N ALA A 42 -4.06 13.30 -1.69
CA ALA A 42 -5.12 12.40 -1.29
C ALA A 42 -6.50 13.07 -1.35
N GLU A 43 -6.60 14.32 -0.89
CA GLU A 43 -7.83 15.13 -0.96
C GLU A 43 -8.31 15.37 -2.39
N ALA A 44 -7.38 15.62 -3.32
CA ALA A 44 -7.70 15.80 -4.73
C ALA A 44 -8.34 14.53 -5.31
N VAL A 45 -7.79 13.34 -5.01
CA VAL A 45 -8.34 12.06 -5.45
C VAL A 45 -9.70 11.79 -4.80
N VAL A 46 -9.85 12.08 -3.51
CA VAL A 46 -11.12 11.91 -2.79
C VAL A 46 -12.20 12.83 -3.38
N LYS A 47 -11.86 14.07 -3.73
CA LYS A 47 -12.79 14.99 -4.40
C LYS A 47 -13.25 14.43 -5.73
N GLU A 48 -12.35 13.86 -6.52
CA GLU A 48 -12.68 13.24 -7.80
C GLU A 48 -13.60 12.02 -7.61
N ILE A 49 -13.31 11.14 -6.64
CA ILE A 49 -14.17 10.00 -6.31
C ILE A 49 -15.57 10.45 -5.91
N LYS A 50 -15.67 11.46 -5.04
CA LYS A 50 -16.97 11.97 -4.56
C LYS A 50 -17.76 12.67 -5.66
N SER A 51 -17.11 13.31 -6.62
CA SER A 51 -17.77 13.99 -7.73
C SER A 51 -18.57 13.04 -8.65
N VAL A 52 -18.21 11.78 -8.67
CA VAL A 52 -18.90 10.71 -9.43
C VAL A 52 -19.77 9.81 -8.54
N GLY A 53 -20.07 10.23 -7.31
CA GLY A 53 -20.96 9.53 -6.38
C GLY A 53 -20.27 8.40 -5.59
N GLY A 54 -18.94 8.29 -5.66
CA GLY A 54 -18.17 7.32 -4.88
C GLY A 54 -17.98 7.77 -3.42
N SER A 55 -17.55 6.84 -2.56
CA SER A 55 -17.29 7.07 -1.13
C SER A 55 -15.80 6.98 -0.86
N ALA A 56 -15.21 8.04 -0.30
CA ALA A 56 -13.79 8.05 0.03
C ALA A 56 -13.44 9.01 1.18
N LEU A 57 -12.31 8.72 1.84
CA LEU A 57 -11.70 9.48 2.92
C LEU A 57 -10.22 9.72 2.60
N ALA A 58 -9.73 10.96 2.78
CA ALA A 58 -8.32 11.30 2.64
C ALA A 58 -7.63 11.29 4.01
N ILE A 59 -6.43 10.73 4.08
CA ILE A 59 -5.63 10.69 5.31
C ILE A 59 -4.18 11.03 5.00
N SER A 60 -3.58 11.90 5.82
CA SER A 60 -2.14 12.09 5.85
C SER A 60 -1.50 10.91 6.56
N MET A 61 -0.61 10.19 5.89
CA MET A 61 0.04 9.01 6.46
C MET A 61 1.48 8.87 5.96
N ASP A 62 2.41 8.87 6.87
CA ASP A 62 3.78 8.44 6.65
C ASP A 62 3.91 6.96 7.04
N VAL A 63 4.11 6.08 6.06
CA VAL A 63 4.20 4.63 6.28
C VAL A 63 5.36 4.22 7.19
N THR A 64 6.33 5.10 7.45
CA THR A 64 7.45 4.84 8.37
C THR A 64 7.08 5.02 9.83
N LYS A 65 5.90 5.61 10.13
CA LYS A 65 5.41 5.91 11.46
C LYS A 65 4.28 4.97 11.87
N GLN A 66 4.51 4.18 12.92
CA GLN A 66 3.49 3.25 13.42
C GLN A 66 2.19 3.98 13.83
N ALA A 67 2.32 5.14 14.46
CA ALA A 67 1.15 5.92 14.88
C ALA A 67 0.26 6.34 13.70
N ASP A 68 0.85 6.69 12.54
CA ASP A 68 0.10 7.06 11.35
C ASP A 68 -0.60 5.83 10.73
N ILE A 69 0.04 4.66 10.79
CA ILE A 69 -0.55 3.38 10.37
C ILE A 69 -1.79 3.07 11.22
N ASP A 70 -1.65 3.11 12.55
CA ASP A 70 -2.72 2.80 13.49
C ASP A 70 -3.88 3.78 13.35
N GLN A 71 -3.59 5.08 13.22
CA GLN A 71 -4.59 6.12 12.99
C GLN A 71 -5.34 5.91 11.66
N THR A 72 -4.64 5.48 10.60
CA THR A 72 -5.27 5.23 9.30
C THR A 72 -6.25 4.07 9.35
N ILE A 73 -5.90 2.99 10.04
CA ILE A 73 -6.79 1.84 10.24
C ILE A 73 -8.00 2.25 11.08
N GLN A 74 -7.77 2.98 12.19
CA GLN A 74 -8.86 3.45 13.05
C GLN A 74 -9.82 4.36 12.30
N ALA A 75 -9.32 5.32 11.53
CA ALA A 75 -10.15 6.21 10.72
C ALA A 75 -10.96 5.47 9.64
N ALA A 76 -10.38 4.41 9.05
CA ALA A 76 -11.11 3.53 8.13
C ALA A 76 -12.26 2.80 8.84
N VAL A 77 -12.03 2.32 10.06
CA VAL A 77 -13.03 1.63 10.88
C VAL A 77 -14.12 2.61 11.32
N ASP A 78 -13.76 3.80 11.79
CA ASP A 78 -14.72 4.82 12.24
C ASP A 78 -15.64 5.29 11.10
N ALA A 79 -15.07 5.47 9.90
CA ALA A 79 -15.82 5.95 8.73
C ALA A 79 -16.64 4.84 8.05
N PHE A 80 -16.13 3.60 8.03
CA PHE A 80 -16.65 2.56 7.14
C PHE A 80 -16.88 1.19 7.82
N GLY A 81 -16.56 1.06 9.10
CA GLY A 81 -16.84 -0.09 9.94
C GLY A 81 -15.74 -1.16 9.97
N GLN A 82 -15.00 -1.36 8.88
CA GLN A 82 -13.94 -2.38 8.78
C GLN A 82 -12.98 -2.09 7.64
N VAL A 83 -11.88 -2.87 7.56
CA VAL A 83 -10.95 -2.87 6.42
C VAL A 83 -10.97 -4.24 5.74
N ASP A 84 -11.42 -4.29 4.49
CA ASP A 84 -11.48 -5.53 3.69
C ASP A 84 -10.27 -5.69 2.76
N ILE A 85 -9.69 -4.57 2.30
CA ILE A 85 -8.65 -4.58 1.27
C ILE A 85 -7.53 -3.61 1.68
N LEU A 86 -6.29 -4.06 1.49
CA LEU A 86 -5.11 -3.20 1.53
C LEU A 86 -4.39 -3.25 0.17
N PHE A 87 -4.12 -2.08 -0.38
CA PHE A 87 -3.21 -1.92 -1.51
C PHE A 87 -1.95 -1.16 -1.05
N ASN A 88 -0.89 -1.90 -0.76
CA ASN A 88 0.42 -1.37 -0.38
C ASN A 88 1.16 -0.89 -1.62
N ASN A 89 1.11 0.42 -1.87
CA ASN A 89 1.70 1.06 -3.04
C ASN A 89 2.75 2.13 -2.66
N ALA A 90 2.66 2.73 -1.47
CA ALA A 90 3.61 3.76 -1.05
C ALA A 90 5.05 3.27 -1.20
N ALA A 91 5.83 3.99 -2.00
CA ALA A 91 7.23 3.70 -2.26
C ALA A 91 7.93 4.92 -2.84
N ILE A 92 9.24 4.96 -2.69
CA ILE A 92 10.12 5.91 -3.37
C ILE A 92 11.06 5.18 -4.33
N PHE A 93 11.55 5.94 -5.30
CA PHE A 93 12.51 5.49 -6.30
C PHE A 93 13.68 6.46 -6.34
N GLU A 94 14.90 5.95 -6.32
CA GLU A 94 16.12 6.73 -6.41
C GLU A 94 17.14 6.03 -7.31
N MET A 95 17.94 6.83 -7.99
CA MET A 95 19.00 6.35 -8.87
C MET A 95 20.34 6.88 -8.38
N ALA A 96 21.32 6.00 -8.30
CA ALA A 96 22.71 6.36 -8.03
C ALA A 96 23.66 5.28 -8.61
N PRO A 97 24.86 5.65 -9.12
CA PRO A 97 25.90 4.68 -9.39
C PRO A 97 26.23 3.87 -8.14
N LEU A 98 26.57 2.60 -8.29
CA LEU A 98 26.84 1.71 -7.15
C LEU A 98 27.88 2.28 -6.17
N LEU A 99 28.94 2.91 -6.70
CA LEU A 99 30.04 3.47 -5.90
C LEU A 99 29.68 4.80 -5.22
N GLU A 100 28.57 5.43 -5.61
CA GLU A 100 28.09 6.71 -5.08
C GLU A 100 26.82 6.56 -4.23
N SER A 101 26.32 5.34 -4.09
CA SER A 101 25.12 5.06 -3.28
C SER A 101 25.40 5.37 -1.80
N SER A 102 24.60 6.25 -1.20
CA SER A 102 24.77 6.68 0.18
C SER A 102 24.01 5.80 1.19
N ARG A 103 24.44 5.85 2.46
CA ARG A 103 23.73 5.18 3.56
C ARG A 103 22.34 5.78 3.76
N GLU A 104 22.21 7.08 3.63
CA GLU A 104 20.95 7.82 3.78
C GLU A 104 19.93 7.40 2.72
N SER A 105 20.37 7.20 1.47
CA SER A 105 19.54 6.68 0.40
C SER A 105 19.08 5.25 0.68
N TYR A 106 20.02 4.39 1.14
CA TYR A 106 19.71 3.03 1.55
C TYR A 106 18.66 3.02 2.66
N ASP A 107 18.89 3.71 3.76
CA ASP A 107 18.02 3.74 4.93
C ASP A 107 16.62 4.23 4.55
N ARG A 108 16.51 5.33 3.79
CA ARG A 108 15.24 5.89 3.34
C ARG A 108 14.47 4.94 2.42
N LEU A 109 15.14 4.31 1.46
CA LEU A 109 14.51 3.34 0.56
C LEU A 109 14.00 2.11 1.33
N PHE A 110 14.78 1.57 2.25
CA PHE A 110 14.38 0.43 3.04
C PHE A 110 13.29 0.78 4.08
N ASP A 111 13.38 1.94 4.73
CA ASP A 111 12.35 2.37 5.68
C ASP A 111 10.98 2.53 5.01
N ILE A 112 10.92 3.16 3.84
CA ILE A 112 9.64 3.37 3.16
C ILE A 112 9.19 2.11 2.42
N ASN A 113 10.03 1.57 1.52
CA ASN A 113 9.60 0.53 0.58
C ASN A 113 9.47 -0.86 1.22
N VAL A 114 10.19 -1.12 2.29
CA VAL A 114 10.24 -2.45 2.94
C VAL A 114 9.58 -2.39 4.31
N LYS A 115 10.13 -1.62 5.25
CA LYS A 115 9.64 -1.54 6.62
C LYS A 115 8.22 -0.98 6.69
N GLY A 116 7.95 0.14 6.03
CA GLY A 116 6.62 0.75 5.98
C GLY A 116 5.58 -0.19 5.38
N MET A 117 5.89 -0.82 4.23
CA MET A 117 5.03 -1.81 3.59
C MET A 117 4.74 -2.99 4.52
N PHE A 118 5.78 -3.54 5.19
CA PHE A 118 5.64 -4.70 6.06
C PHE A 118 4.74 -4.40 7.28
N PHE A 119 4.99 -3.31 8.01
CA PHE A 119 4.20 -2.97 9.19
C PHE A 119 2.78 -2.54 8.87
N MET A 120 2.55 -1.88 7.74
CA MET A 120 1.19 -1.62 7.24
C MET A 120 0.45 -2.93 6.92
N MET A 121 1.09 -3.86 6.23
CA MET A 121 0.55 -5.19 5.95
C MET A 121 0.23 -5.95 7.25
N GLN A 122 1.17 -5.95 8.22
CA GLN A 122 1.00 -6.64 9.50
C GLN A 122 -0.17 -6.07 10.30
N ALA A 123 -0.28 -4.75 10.42
CA ALA A 123 -1.34 -4.09 11.18
C ALA A 123 -2.72 -4.35 10.57
N VAL A 124 -2.85 -4.26 9.23
CA VAL A 124 -4.12 -4.57 8.55
C VAL A 124 -4.45 -6.07 8.66
N ALA A 125 -3.47 -6.96 8.51
CA ALA A 125 -3.69 -8.40 8.68
C ALA A 125 -4.14 -8.74 10.11
N ALA A 126 -3.54 -8.12 11.13
CA ALA A 126 -3.96 -8.29 12.52
C ALA A 126 -5.41 -7.83 12.74
N HIS A 127 -5.80 -6.67 12.20
CA HIS A 127 -7.19 -6.20 12.22
C HIS A 127 -8.14 -7.19 11.54
N MET A 128 -7.76 -7.72 10.36
CA MET A 128 -8.58 -8.70 9.66
C MET A 128 -8.75 -10.00 10.46
N VAL A 129 -7.69 -10.50 11.09
CA VAL A 129 -7.75 -11.71 11.94
C VAL A 129 -8.64 -11.46 13.16
N GLU A 130 -8.45 -10.35 13.88
CA GLU A 130 -9.25 -10.00 15.06
C GLU A 130 -10.75 -9.92 14.76
N LYS A 131 -11.09 -9.36 13.60
CA LYS A 131 -12.50 -9.17 13.16
C LYS A 131 -13.06 -10.34 12.35
N GLY A 132 -12.29 -11.40 12.10
CA GLY A 132 -12.72 -12.54 11.28
C GLY A 132 -12.96 -12.19 9.80
N ILE A 133 -12.26 -11.17 9.28
CA ILE A 133 -12.43 -10.68 7.91
C ILE A 133 -11.53 -11.49 6.97
N GLN A 134 -12.11 -12.14 5.97
CA GLN A 134 -11.39 -12.85 4.90
C GLN A 134 -10.90 -11.86 3.83
N GLY A 135 -9.97 -11.00 4.24
CA GLY A 135 -9.51 -9.84 3.48
C GLY A 135 -8.59 -10.16 2.32
N LYS A 136 -8.21 -9.10 1.60
CA LYS A 136 -7.28 -9.16 0.47
C LYS A 136 -6.20 -8.09 0.63
N ILE A 137 -4.93 -8.50 0.51
CA ILE A 137 -3.79 -7.60 0.56
C ILE A 137 -3.02 -7.72 -0.75
N VAL A 138 -2.68 -6.60 -1.34
CA VAL A 138 -1.86 -6.53 -2.55
C VAL A 138 -0.66 -5.64 -2.28
N ASN A 139 0.54 -6.20 -2.46
CA ASN A 139 1.80 -5.47 -2.32
C ASN A 139 2.37 -5.14 -3.70
N LEU A 140 2.71 -3.86 -3.92
CA LEU A 140 3.28 -3.40 -5.18
C LEU A 140 4.80 -3.58 -5.18
N SER A 141 5.27 -4.62 -5.87
CA SER A 141 6.67 -4.84 -6.18
C SER A 141 7.05 -4.14 -7.50
N SER A 142 7.97 -4.69 -8.25
CA SER A 142 8.43 -4.26 -9.58
C SER A 142 9.11 -5.44 -10.28
N GLN A 143 9.18 -5.41 -11.59
CA GLN A 143 10.07 -6.33 -12.31
C GLN A 143 11.54 -6.18 -11.86
N ALA A 144 11.94 -4.98 -11.43
CA ALA A 144 13.26 -4.70 -10.85
C ALA A 144 13.58 -5.56 -9.60
N GLY A 145 12.57 -6.06 -8.91
CA GLY A 145 12.75 -7.02 -7.80
C GLY A 145 13.12 -8.44 -8.25
N ARG A 146 13.02 -8.75 -9.54
CA ARG A 146 13.38 -10.06 -10.11
C ARG A 146 14.69 -10.04 -10.88
N ARG A 147 15.14 -8.88 -11.28
CA ARG A 147 16.40 -8.70 -12.02
C ARG A 147 17.14 -7.49 -11.49
N GLY A 148 18.47 -7.53 -11.53
CA GLY A 148 19.29 -6.37 -11.25
C GLY A 148 19.22 -5.37 -12.38
N GLU A 149 19.24 -4.09 -12.05
CA GLU A 149 19.36 -2.99 -12.99
C GLU A 149 20.45 -2.04 -12.51
N ALA A 150 21.27 -1.53 -13.43
CA ALA A 150 22.28 -0.53 -13.10
C ALA A 150 21.60 0.73 -12.52
N LEU A 151 22.32 1.46 -11.68
CA LEU A 151 21.88 2.71 -11.04
C LEU A 151 20.75 2.59 -10.00
N VAL A 152 20.12 1.43 -9.83
CA VAL A 152 18.96 1.29 -8.92
C VAL A 152 19.09 0.09 -7.97
N ALA A 153 20.33 -0.21 -7.54
CA ALA A 153 20.61 -1.40 -6.73
C ALA A 153 19.74 -1.48 -5.46
N HIS A 154 19.63 -0.39 -4.68
CA HIS A 154 18.83 -0.37 -3.46
C HIS A 154 17.33 -0.54 -3.76
N TYR A 155 16.83 0.12 -4.80
CA TYR A 155 15.43 -0.06 -5.21
C TYR A 155 15.14 -1.50 -5.63
N CYS A 156 16.00 -2.13 -6.45
CA CYS A 156 15.89 -3.55 -6.81
C CYS A 156 15.83 -4.43 -5.57
N ALA A 157 16.72 -4.21 -4.61
CA ALA A 157 16.76 -4.97 -3.36
C ALA A 157 15.47 -4.78 -2.53
N THR A 158 14.95 -3.55 -2.42
CA THR A 158 13.68 -3.32 -1.71
C THR A 158 12.52 -4.03 -2.39
N LYS A 159 12.46 -4.03 -3.72
CA LYS A 159 11.38 -4.69 -4.47
C LYS A 159 11.51 -6.22 -4.46
N ALA A 160 12.73 -6.77 -4.34
CA ALA A 160 12.95 -8.19 -4.08
C ALA A 160 12.48 -8.59 -2.67
N ALA A 161 12.72 -7.74 -1.66
CA ALA A 161 12.21 -7.97 -0.30
C ALA A 161 10.68 -8.01 -0.27
N VAL A 162 9.98 -7.14 -1.02
CA VAL A 162 8.52 -7.15 -1.16
C VAL A 162 8.01 -8.50 -1.69
N TYR A 163 8.69 -9.12 -2.65
CA TYR A 163 8.36 -10.47 -3.11
C TYR A 163 8.43 -11.50 -2.00
N SER A 164 9.55 -11.54 -1.28
CA SER A 164 9.79 -12.51 -0.22
C SER A 164 8.76 -12.36 0.92
N TYR A 165 8.53 -11.14 1.38
CA TYR A 165 7.51 -10.86 2.40
C TYR A 165 6.10 -11.23 1.94
N THR A 166 5.75 -10.98 0.68
CA THR A 166 4.44 -11.34 0.12
C THR A 166 4.22 -12.85 0.18
N GLN A 167 5.22 -13.65 -0.22
CA GLN A 167 5.14 -15.11 -0.20
C GLN A 167 5.01 -15.64 1.24
N SER A 168 5.87 -15.18 2.15
CA SER A 168 5.86 -15.62 3.55
C SER A 168 4.54 -15.22 4.25
N ALA A 169 4.07 -14.00 4.03
CA ALA A 169 2.81 -13.52 4.60
C ALA A 169 1.59 -14.25 4.04
N ALA A 170 1.60 -14.59 2.74
CA ALA A 170 0.52 -15.37 2.12
C ALA A 170 0.35 -16.74 2.78
N LEU A 171 1.48 -17.43 3.06
CA LEU A 171 1.47 -18.71 3.76
C LEU A 171 1.00 -18.56 5.21
N ALA A 172 1.49 -17.55 5.93
CA ALA A 172 1.14 -17.30 7.32
C ALA A 172 -0.34 -16.93 7.51
N MET A 173 -0.94 -16.24 6.54
CA MET A 173 -2.32 -15.75 6.62
C MET A 173 -3.35 -16.69 5.96
N ALA A 174 -2.90 -17.74 5.29
CA ALA A 174 -3.80 -18.74 4.66
C ALA A 174 -4.79 -19.39 5.65
N PRO A 175 -4.41 -19.75 6.91
CA PRO A 175 -5.35 -20.31 7.87
C PRO A 175 -6.52 -19.36 8.22
N TYR A 176 -6.34 -18.07 8.03
CA TYR A 176 -7.37 -17.03 8.27
C TYR A 176 -8.14 -16.66 7.00
N HIS A 177 -7.91 -17.35 5.87
CA HIS A 177 -8.50 -17.05 4.56
C HIS A 177 -8.22 -15.63 4.05
N ILE A 178 -7.13 -15.01 4.51
CA ILE A 178 -6.64 -13.72 4.00
C ILE A 178 -5.71 -14.00 2.83
N ASN A 179 -6.06 -13.48 1.65
CA ASN A 179 -5.21 -13.63 0.47
C ASN A 179 -4.22 -12.47 0.38
N ILE A 180 -2.94 -12.78 0.28
CA ILE A 180 -1.88 -11.80 0.07
C ILE A 180 -1.18 -12.08 -1.25
N ASN A 181 -1.18 -11.10 -2.15
CA ASN A 181 -0.58 -11.22 -3.49
C ASN A 181 0.32 -10.03 -3.79
N GLY A 182 1.20 -10.19 -4.77
CA GLY A 182 2.07 -9.14 -5.26
C GLY A 182 1.81 -8.82 -6.74
N ILE A 183 1.95 -7.56 -7.10
CA ILE A 183 1.98 -7.10 -8.48
C ILE A 183 3.38 -6.58 -8.78
N ALA A 184 3.90 -6.91 -9.94
CA ALA A 184 5.23 -6.52 -10.39
C ALA A 184 5.15 -5.81 -11.74
N PRO A 185 4.80 -4.52 -11.75
CA PRO A 185 4.79 -3.77 -13.00
C PRO A 185 6.15 -3.75 -13.67
N GLY A 186 6.12 -3.75 -15.00
CA GLY A 186 7.26 -3.41 -15.85
C GLY A 186 7.20 -1.94 -16.27
N VAL A 187 8.17 -1.53 -17.07
CA VAL A 187 8.19 -0.26 -17.83
C VAL A 187 7.74 -0.52 -19.23
#